data_f7b2b77c9d04ad784eb22c7d4f241d99
#
_entry.id   f7b2b77c9d04ad784eb22c7d4f241d99
#
_cell.length_a   1.000
_cell.length_b   1.000
_cell.length_c   1.000
_cell.angle_alpha   90.00
_cell.angle_beta   90.00
_cell.angle_gamma   90.00
#
_symmetry.space_group_name_H-M   'P 1'
#
loop_
_entity.id
_entity.type
_entity.pdbx_description
1 polymer ?
#
loop_
_entity_poly.entity_id
_entity_poly.type
_entity_poly.pdbx_seq_one_letter_code
_entity_poly.pdbx_strand_id
1 'polypeptide(L)'
;MAQDKGMLSMMDEKRVFPPPKEFSEKAHIKSWDEYKQIYDRSIADPEGFWAERAEQLDWFKKWDKVLVNDFANAKHEWFVGGKLNVTYNCIDRHLTTWRKNKAALVWEGDIGD
;
A
#
# COMPACT_ATOMS: atom_id res chain seq x y z
N MET A 1 4.22 -4.82 53.10
CA MET A 1 4.81 -5.71 52.06
C MET A 1 4.81 -4.93 50.76
N ALA A 2 5.96 -4.48 50.30
CA ALA A 2 6.09 -3.83 49.00
C ALA A 2 5.89 -4.89 47.92
N GLN A 3 4.87 -4.73 47.07
CA GLN A 3 4.72 -5.55 45.88
C GLN A 3 5.91 -5.29 44.94
N ASP A 4 6.67 -6.31 44.75
CA ASP A 4 7.73 -6.36 43.73
C ASP A 4 7.11 -6.07 42.34
N LYS A 5 7.27 -4.85 41.86
CA LYS A 5 6.94 -4.48 40.48
C LYS A 5 8.05 -4.99 39.59
N GLY A 6 8.16 -6.30 39.47
CA GLY A 6 9.01 -6.92 38.48
C GLY A 6 8.75 -6.32 37.10
N MET A 7 9.77 -6.25 36.28
CA MET A 7 9.69 -5.78 34.89
C MET A 7 8.52 -6.46 34.20
N LEU A 8 7.42 -5.73 34.01
CA LEU A 8 6.31 -6.18 33.20
C LEU A 8 6.84 -6.36 31.78
N SER A 9 6.74 -7.58 31.27
CA SER A 9 7.16 -7.89 29.91
C SER A 9 6.47 -6.95 28.94
N MET A 10 7.23 -6.33 28.04
CA MET A 10 6.67 -5.50 26.97
C MET A 10 5.75 -6.28 26.01
N MET A 11 5.71 -7.62 26.12
CA MET A 11 4.81 -8.50 25.37
C MET A 11 3.35 -8.46 25.86
N ASP A 12 3.07 -7.83 26.99
CA ASP A 12 1.71 -7.74 27.59
C ASP A 12 1.13 -6.31 27.50
N GLU A 13 1.56 -5.54 26.54
CA GLU A 13 1.08 -4.18 26.32
C GLU A 13 -0.38 -4.18 25.83
N LYS A 14 -1.26 -3.63 26.63
CA LYS A 14 -2.72 -3.54 26.36
C LYS A 14 -3.20 -2.13 26.00
N ARG A 15 -2.30 -1.15 26.06
CA ARG A 15 -2.65 0.24 25.72
C ARG A 15 -2.86 0.36 24.21
N VAL A 16 -3.88 1.13 23.86
CA VAL A 16 -4.16 1.50 22.45
C VAL A 16 -3.80 2.97 22.28
N PHE A 17 -3.03 3.27 21.27
CA PHE A 17 -2.60 4.63 20.93
C PHE A 17 -3.31 5.07 19.66
N PRO A 18 -4.44 5.80 19.77
CA PRO A 18 -5.15 6.29 18.60
C PRO A 18 -4.29 7.34 17.87
N PRO A 19 -4.37 7.42 16.54
CA PRO A 19 -3.68 8.44 15.78
C PRO A 19 -4.23 9.84 16.13
N PRO A 20 -3.40 10.90 16.02
CA PRO A 20 -3.86 12.27 16.18
C PRO A 20 -5.01 12.58 15.21
N LYS A 21 -6.03 13.32 15.68
CA LYS A 21 -7.22 13.65 14.90
C LYS A 21 -6.88 14.36 13.58
N GLU A 22 -5.99 15.35 13.62
CA GLU A 22 -5.55 16.11 12.45
C GLU A 22 -4.88 15.22 11.39
N PHE A 23 -4.19 14.15 11.81
CA PHE A 23 -3.61 13.17 10.91
C PHE A 23 -4.69 12.30 10.26
N SER A 24 -5.63 11.79 11.06
CA SER A 24 -6.70 10.91 10.57
C SER A 24 -7.62 11.63 9.58
N GLU A 25 -7.93 12.90 9.80
CA GLU A 25 -8.78 13.70 8.90
C GLU A 25 -8.17 13.87 7.50
N LYS A 26 -6.84 13.90 7.40
CA LYS A 26 -6.10 14.07 6.14
C LYS A 26 -5.64 12.75 5.51
N ALA A 27 -5.78 11.64 6.24
CA ALA A 27 -5.38 10.33 5.76
C ALA A 27 -6.29 9.82 4.63
N HIS A 28 -5.75 8.98 3.75
CA HIS A 28 -6.52 8.32 2.69
C HIS A 28 -7.56 7.35 3.25
N ILE A 29 -7.25 6.69 4.37
CA ILE A 29 -8.15 5.85 5.15
C ILE A 29 -8.29 6.53 6.51
N LYS A 30 -9.48 6.96 6.88
CA LYS A 30 -9.72 7.87 8.00
C LYS A 30 -10.12 7.17 9.29
N SER A 31 -10.57 5.92 9.20
CA SER A 31 -11.04 5.15 10.35
C SER A 31 -10.73 3.67 10.22
N TRP A 32 -10.79 2.98 11.37
CA TRP A 32 -10.69 1.53 11.42
C TRP A 32 -11.83 0.84 10.66
N ASP A 33 -13.05 1.37 10.73
CA ASP A 33 -14.22 0.82 10.04
C ASP A 33 -14.06 0.91 8.52
N GLU A 34 -13.55 2.02 8.02
CA GLU A 34 -13.24 2.18 6.59
C GLU A 34 -12.15 1.18 6.14
N TYR A 35 -11.09 1.03 6.92
CA TYR A 35 -10.07 0.00 6.65
C TYR A 35 -10.68 -1.40 6.61
N LYS A 36 -11.51 -1.73 7.60
CA LYS A 36 -12.15 -3.04 7.68
C LYS A 36 -13.05 -3.32 6.48
N GLN A 37 -13.84 -2.36 6.04
CA GLN A 37 -14.68 -2.50 4.84
C GLN A 37 -13.85 -2.77 3.58
N ILE A 38 -12.75 -2.01 3.40
CA ILE A 38 -11.83 -2.21 2.28
C ILE A 38 -11.19 -3.59 2.34
N TYR A 39 -10.74 -4.01 3.51
CA TYR A 39 -10.14 -5.32 3.74
C TYR A 39 -11.14 -6.46 3.47
N ASP A 40 -12.34 -6.39 4.06
CA ASP A 40 -13.36 -7.42 3.88
C ASP A 40 -13.74 -7.56 2.40
N ARG A 41 -13.84 -6.44 1.67
CA ARG A 41 -14.07 -6.46 0.21
C ARG A 41 -12.91 -7.11 -0.54
N SER A 42 -11.67 -6.85 -0.16
CA SER A 42 -10.49 -7.44 -0.83
C SER A 42 -10.42 -8.96 -0.70
N ILE A 43 -11.03 -9.50 0.36
CA ILE A 43 -11.13 -10.95 0.59
C ILE A 43 -12.35 -11.55 -0.10
N ALA A 44 -13.49 -10.84 -0.08
CA ALA A 44 -14.74 -11.34 -0.66
C ALA A 44 -14.73 -11.32 -2.19
N ASP A 45 -14.12 -10.33 -2.81
CA ASP A 45 -14.00 -10.15 -4.26
C ASP A 45 -12.58 -9.71 -4.64
N PRO A 46 -11.59 -10.59 -4.58
CA PRO A 46 -10.22 -10.23 -4.88
C PRO A 46 -10.02 -9.80 -6.34
N GLU A 47 -10.69 -10.43 -7.30
CA GLU A 47 -10.54 -10.06 -8.72
C GLU A 47 -11.07 -8.65 -8.98
N GLY A 48 -12.28 -8.32 -8.55
CA GLY A 48 -12.85 -6.98 -8.74
C GLY A 48 -12.11 -5.91 -7.95
N PHE A 49 -11.69 -6.22 -6.72
CA PHE A 49 -10.92 -5.29 -5.89
C PHE A 49 -9.57 -4.92 -6.52
N TRP A 50 -8.79 -5.90 -6.96
CA TRP A 50 -7.49 -5.64 -7.55
C TRP A 50 -7.57 -5.10 -8.98
N ALA A 51 -8.62 -5.45 -9.74
CA ALA A 51 -8.89 -4.81 -11.04
C ALA A 51 -9.07 -3.30 -10.88
N GLU A 52 -9.91 -2.87 -9.95
CA GLU A 52 -10.14 -1.45 -9.66
C GLU A 52 -8.85 -0.72 -9.25
N ARG A 53 -8.03 -1.35 -8.42
CA ARG A 53 -6.74 -0.75 -8.01
C ARG A 53 -5.76 -0.65 -9.16
N ALA A 54 -5.72 -1.66 -10.03
CA ALA A 54 -4.84 -1.70 -11.19
C ALA A 54 -5.21 -0.66 -12.28
N GLU A 55 -6.46 -0.19 -12.33
CA GLU A 55 -6.86 0.92 -13.22
C GLU A 55 -6.14 2.25 -12.92
N GLN A 56 -5.54 2.39 -11.74
CA GLN A 56 -4.74 3.56 -11.38
C GLN A 56 -3.34 3.58 -12.04
N LEU A 57 -2.95 2.46 -12.65
CA LEU A 57 -1.69 2.31 -13.34
C LEU A 57 -1.87 2.45 -14.85
N ASP A 58 -0.85 2.99 -15.53
CA ASP A 58 -0.82 3.06 -16.98
C ASP A 58 -0.29 1.74 -17.55
N TRP A 59 -1.17 1.03 -18.24
CA TRP A 59 -0.86 -0.25 -18.89
C TRP A 59 -0.59 -0.04 -20.38
N PHE A 60 0.50 -0.60 -20.88
CA PHE A 60 0.75 -0.66 -22.33
C PHE A 60 -0.16 -1.67 -23.02
N LYS A 61 -0.49 -2.75 -22.33
CA LYS A 61 -1.56 -3.68 -22.67
C LYS A 61 -2.31 -4.04 -21.40
N LYS A 62 -3.63 -3.83 -21.38
CA LYS A 62 -4.47 -4.28 -20.28
C LYS A 62 -4.46 -5.81 -20.19
N TRP A 63 -4.70 -6.33 -19.01
CA TRP A 63 -4.77 -7.77 -18.75
C TRP A 63 -5.99 -8.42 -19.39
N ASP A 64 -5.87 -9.69 -19.68
CA ASP A 64 -6.97 -10.53 -20.21
C ASP A 64 -7.76 -11.14 -19.03
N LYS A 65 -7.08 -11.45 -17.91
CA LYS A 65 -7.66 -11.98 -16.67
C LYS A 65 -6.91 -11.42 -15.45
N VAL A 66 -7.65 -11.07 -14.39
CA VAL A 66 -7.05 -10.47 -13.19
C VAL A 66 -6.29 -11.50 -12.36
N LEU A 67 -6.89 -12.67 -12.12
CA LEU A 67 -6.32 -13.71 -11.26
C LEU A 67 -6.54 -15.09 -11.87
N VAL A 68 -5.49 -15.88 -11.96
CA VAL A 68 -5.55 -17.33 -12.09
C VAL A 68 -5.00 -17.93 -10.82
N ASN A 69 -5.83 -18.67 -10.08
CA ASN A 69 -5.45 -19.25 -8.81
C ASN A 69 -5.79 -20.75 -8.79
N ASP A 70 -4.76 -21.58 -8.99
CA ASP A 70 -4.83 -23.04 -8.93
C ASP A 70 -3.63 -23.55 -8.14
N PHE A 71 -3.70 -23.44 -6.82
CA PHE A 71 -2.64 -23.89 -5.93
C PHE A 71 -2.39 -25.39 -5.99
N ALA A 72 -3.39 -26.19 -6.34
CA ALA A 72 -3.24 -27.64 -6.46
C ALA A 72 -2.22 -28.01 -7.57
N ASN A 73 -2.17 -27.20 -8.64
CA ASN A 73 -1.24 -27.35 -9.75
C ASN A 73 -0.09 -26.32 -9.71
N ALA A 74 0.17 -25.70 -8.56
CA ALA A 74 1.18 -24.67 -8.37
C ALA A 74 1.09 -23.50 -9.36
N LYS A 75 -0.12 -23.14 -9.78
CA LYS A 75 -0.37 -22.06 -10.73
C LYS A 75 -1.04 -20.88 -10.01
N HIS A 76 -0.33 -19.76 -9.95
CA HIS A 76 -0.84 -18.51 -9.37
C HIS A 76 -0.30 -17.33 -10.17
N GLU A 77 -1.18 -16.67 -10.93
CA GLU A 77 -0.81 -15.59 -11.83
C GLU A 77 -1.74 -14.40 -11.65
N TRP A 78 -1.16 -13.20 -11.57
CA TRP A 78 -1.92 -11.94 -11.53
C TRP A 78 -1.80 -11.19 -12.86
N PHE A 79 -2.88 -10.52 -13.26
CA PHE A 79 -2.95 -9.64 -14.43
C PHE A 79 -2.41 -10.31 -15.71
N VAL A 80 -2.89 -11.51 -15.96
CA VAL A 80 -2.44 -12.37 -17.05
C VAL A 80 -2.55 -11.65 -18.40
N GLY A 81 -1.46 -11.67 -19.16
CA GLY A 81 -1.37 -11.01 -20.47
C GLY A 81 -1.19 -9.50 -20.41
N GLY A 82 -1.27 -8.89 -19.23
CA GLY A 82 -1.03 -7.47 -19.01
C GLY A 82 0.44 -7.09 -19.25
N LYS A 83 0.68 -5.86 -19.73
CA LYS A 83 2.03 -5.30 -19.91
C LYS A 83 2.07 -3.88 -19.37
N LEU A 84 2.98 -3.63 -18.46
CA LEU A 84 3.26 -2.29 -17.92
C LEU A 84 4.76 -2.12 -17.71
N ASN A 85 5.18 -0.87 -17.52
CA ASN A 85 6.53 -0.55 -17.09
C ASN A 85 6.44 0.22 -15.77
N VAL A 86 7.16 -0.26 -14.77
CA VAL A 86 7.17 0.35 -13.42
C VAL A 86 7.81 1.74 -13.48
N THR A 87 8.93 1.89 -14.19
CA THR A 87 9.61 3.18 -14.35
C THR A 87 8.69 4.20 -15.02
N TYR A 88 7.97 3.80 -16.07
CA TYR A 88 6.98 4.67 -16.70
C TYR A 88 5.94 5.15 -15.69
N ASN A 89 5.37 4.26 -14.91
CA ASN A 89 4.36 4.60 -13.91
C ASN A 89 4.89 5.46 -12.77
N CYS A 90 6.15 5.25 -12.36
CA CYS A 90 6.73 5.99 -11.23
C CYS A 90 7.35 7.32 -11.64
N ILE A 91 7.85 7.46 -12.86
CA ILE A 91 8.65 8.59 -13.32
C ILE A 91 8.04 9.23 -14.57
N ASP A 92 8.03 8.51 -15.69
CA ASP A 92 7.82 9.12 -17.02
C ASP A 92 6.45 9.78 -17.16
N ARG A 93 5.37 9.14 -16.69
CA ARG A 93 4.02 9.71 -16.75
C ARG A 93 3.88 11.04 -15.97
N HIS A 94 4.76 11.29 -15.02
CA HIS A 94 4.75 12.53 -14.23
C HIS A 94 5.48 13.68 -14.93
N LEU A 95 6.30 13.41 -15.95
CA LEU A 95 7.04 14.45 -16.68
C LEU A 95 6.14 15.37 -17.49
N THR A 96 4.93 14.94 -17.81
CA THR A 96 3.91 15.74 -18.51
C THR A 96 3.03 16.55 -17.56
N THR A 97 3.23 16.44 -16.25
CA THR A 97 2.43 17.11 -15.21
C THR A 97 3.22 18.21 -14.51
N TRP A 98 2.56 18.95 -13.60
CA TRP A 98 3.21 19.93 -12.73
C TRP A 98 4.36 19.32 -11.89
N ARG A 99 4.38 17.99 -11.73
CA ARG A 99 5.39 17.26 -10.95
C ARG A 99 6.73 17.15 -11.64
N LYS A 100 6.87 17.49 -12.92
CA LYS A 100 8.10 17.36 -13.71
C LYS A 100 9.34 18.01 -13.07
N ASN A 101 9.14 19.07 -12.28
CA ASN A 101 10.20 19.82 -11.62
C ASN A 101 10.31 19.49 -10.12
N LYS A 102 9.60 18.46 -9.63
CA LYS A 102 9.69 18.06 -8.23
C LYS A 102 10.97 17.29 -7.99
N ALA A 103 11.75 17.68 -6.97
CA ALA A 103 12.92 16.92 -6.53
C ALA A 103 12.48 15.50 -6.09
N ALA A 104 13.05 14.48 -6.73
CA ALA A 104 12.80 13.08 -6.39
C ALA A 104 13.78 12.57 -5.33
N LEU A 105 15.03 13.05 -5.38
CA LEU A 105 16.08 12.74 -4.43
C LEU A 105 16.79 14.04 -4.04
N VAL A 106 17.05 14.19 -2.76
CA VAL A 106 17.93 15.24 -2.22
C VAL A 106 19.03 14.49 -1.48
N TRP A 107 20.25 14.68 -1.90
CA TRP A 107 21.42 14.11 -1.26
C TRP A 107 22.26 15.21 -0.63
N GLU A 108 22.76 14.96 0.55
CA GLU A 108 23.67 15.85 1.28
C GLU A 108 24.77 14.98 1.89
N GLY A 109 26.02 15.33 1.61
CA GLY A 109 27.18 14.64 2.18
C GLY A 109 27.51 15.13 3.58
N ASP A 110 28.34 14.35 4.29
CA ASP A 110 28.81 14.68 5.66
C ASP A 110 29.58 16.01 5.73
N ILE A 111 30.15 16.47 4.62
CA ILE A 111 30.97 17.69 4.53
C ILE A 111 30.21 18.86 3.88
N GLY A 112 28.93 18.70 3.61
CA GLY A 112 28.09 19.77 3.02
C GLY A 112 28.39 20.03 1.54
N ASP A 113 28.81 19.01 0.79
CA ASP A 113 29.07 19.06 -0.67
C ASP A 113 27.78 19.06 -1.49
#